data_76eb36b7bd81e6453b18e8f793e89e6e
#
_entry.id   76eb36b7bd81e6453b18e8f793e89e6e
#
_cell.length_a   1.000
_cell.length_b   1.000
_cell.length_c   1.000
_cell.angle_alpha   90.00
_cell.angle_beta   90.00
_cell.angle_gamma   90.00
#
_symmetry.space_group_name_H-M   'P 1'
#
loop_
_entity.id
_entity.type
_entity.pdbx_description
1 polymer ?
#
loop_
_entity_poly.entity_id
_entity_poly.type
_entity_poly.pdbx_seq_one_letter_code
_entity_poly.pdbx_strand_id
1 'polypeptide(L)'
;MMSGDVANKDRSRSRDRKDSRPRSRDSRRLEAKDEDHGVDTIKITDDDAAFILGKGGKTKEKLARVSRAEIELFERDLVLEIRGTKIQRKRAKKYCEGVMAQRTGPVNVTEEYDDDDLTMLNVPQEAVGFVTGRAGNFLRSIEEEWSTLMFFCEVDGSRGRGREHEKLAIFGDVRGRRGSELKVLSAVETKVPGYLEKIRHEVLDRDKGKDETGTWGTDSMTFKDDELSYALGKQGGTRKKLERSSQAVVQYVGNLALFSGTKSERRRAKEYMRWLFDQLAGPVYVEGWEDRDDCTVVEVPSECIGYITGARRATLGTMEEEWGTLMFFMNKQEDARRGGGNRSEKLAIFGPDRPRRGAELKVMSGVETKSPGYYTRGVREKVSDRKGFDTDRIVFRDDELSYALGKEGATRKKLEVASGANTVQRIHPVAPVSASRNSHHIGCSAS
;
A
#
# COMPACT_ATOMS: atom_id res chain seq x y z
N MET A 1 60.28 32.65 -64.64
CA MET A 1 60.25 34.07 -64.35
C MET A 1 58.94 34.38 -63.62
N MET A 2 59.12 34.91 -62.45
CA MET A 2 58.19 35.75 -61.70
C MET A 2 56.82 35.17 -61.33
N SER A 3 56.56 34.82 -60.09
CA SER A 3 56.40 35.72 -58.93
C SER A 3 55.05 36.37 -58.87
N GLY A 4 54.34 36.14 -57.84
CA GLY A 4 53.13 36.89 -57.47
C GLY A 4 52.35 36.22 -56.34
N ASP A 5 52.77 36.61 -55.14
CA ASP A 5 52.00 36.46 -53.87
C ASP A 5 50.58 36.99 -53.96
N VAL A 6 49.63 36.54 -53.17
CA VAL A 6 49.04 37.31 -52.07
C VAL A 6 47.81 36.66 -51.43
N ALA A 7 47.92 36.51 -50.13
CA ALA A 7 46.92 36.74 -49.04
C ALA A 7 45.70 35.81 -48.86
N ASN A 8 45.85 35.00 -47.94
CA ASN A 8 45.06 34.66 -46.75
C ASN A 8 43.86 35.56 -46.43
N LYS A 9 42.67 34.96 -46.38
CA LYS A 9 41.56 35.48 -45.59
C LYS A 9 40.80 34.35 -44.93
N ASP A 10 41.14 34.09 -43.69
CA ASP A 10 40.33 33.34 -42.74
C ASP A 10 38.92 33.87 -42.72
N ARG A 11 37.97 32.97 -42.88
CA ARG A 11 36.60 33.13 -42.42
C ARG A 11 36.20 31.90 -41.63
N SER A 12 36.36 32.02 -40.31
CA SER A 12 35.73 31.16 -39.32
C SER A 12 34.23 31.08 -39.52
N ARG A 13 33.74 29.93 -39.95
CA ARG A 13 32.33 29.55 -39.87
C ARG A 13 32.18 28.74 -38.61
N SER A 14 31.66 29.32 -37.53
CA SER A 14 31.10 28.65 -36.40
C SER A 14 29.95 27.75 -36.86
N ARG A 15 30.15 26.47 -36.83
CA ARG A 15 29.07 25.49 -36.99
C ARG A 15 28.35 25.39 -35.66
N ASP A 16 27.16 25.96 -35.56
CA ASP A 16 26.20 25.63 -34.53
C ASP A 16 25.88 24.11 -34.59
N ARG A 17 26.54 23.36 -33.74
CA ARG A 17 26.14 21.98 -33.47
C ARG A 17 24.86 22.03 -32.62
N LYS A 18 23.70 21.90 -33.26
CA LYS A 18 22.46 21.54 -32.55
C LYS A 18 22.70 20.23 -31.79
N ASP A 19 22.71 20.35 -30.48
CA ASP A 19 22.86 19.26 -29.53
C ASP A 19 21.59 18.39 -29.60
N SER A 20 21.60 17.39 -30.49
CA SER A 20 20.53 16.41 -30.64
C SER A 20 20.76 15.23 -29.70
N ARG A 21 20.77 15.49 -28.38
CA ARG A 21 20.65 14.41 -27.40
C ARG A 21 19.22 13.87 -27.46
N PRO A 22 19.02 12.55 -27.56
CA PRO A 22 17.68 11.98 -27.51
C PRO A 22 17.11 12.25 -26.11
N ARG A 23 16.03 13.05 -26.04
CA ARG A 23 15.26 13.22 -24.80
C ARG A 23 14.85 11.87 -24.27
N SER A 24 15.06 11.59 -22.99
CA SER A 24 14.73 10.32 -22.36
C SER A 24 13.24 10.01 -22.53
N ARG A 25 12.89 8.71 -22.56
CA ARG A 25 11.48 8.26 -22.62
C ARG A 25 10.65 8.86 -21.48
N ASP A 26 11.26 9.09 -20.32
CA ASP A 26 10.60 9.67 -19.16
C ASP A 26 10.24 11.15 -19.35
N SER A 27 11.11 11.95 -20.02
CA SER A 27 10.80 13.34 -20.34
C SER A 27 9.60 13.47 -21.30
N ARG A 28 9.52 12.60 -22.31
CA ARG A 28 8.36 12.55 -23.22
C ARG A 28 7.07 12.11 -22.53
N ARG A 29 7.17 11.20 -21.53
CA ARG A 29 6.02 10.75 -20.74
C ARG A 29 5.52 11.82 -19.77
N LEU A 30 6.40 12.67 -19.26
CA LEU A 30 6.05 13.82 -18.41
C LEU A 30 5.42 14.95 -19.26
N GLU A 31 6.00 15.29 -20.41
CA GLU A 31 5.44 16.29 -21.34
C GLU A 31 4.06 15.86 -21.88
N ALA A 32 3.86 14.59 -22.24
CA ALA A 32 2.56 14.06 -22.66
C ALA A 32 1.50 14.05 -21.54
N LYS A 33 1.91 14.04 -20.26
CA LYS A 33 0.99 14.18 -19.12
C LYS A 33 0.51 15.61 -18.92
N ASP A 34 1.33 16.60 -19.21
CA ASP A 34 0.95 18.02 -19.08
C ASP A 34 0.02 18.47 -20.22
N GLU A 35 0.17 17.96 -21.45
CA GLU A 35 -0.68 18.29 -22.58
C GLU A 35 -2.14 17.83 -22.45
N ASP A 36 -2.44 16.82 -21.62
CA ASP A 36 -3.79 16.28 -21.42
C ASP A 36 -4.52 16.87 -20.20
N HIS A 37 -3.82 17.69 -19.39
CA HIS A 37 -4.41 18.31 -18.22
C HIS A 37 -5.27 19.51 -18.60
N GLY A 38 -6.50 19.57 -18.08
CA GLY A 38 -7.45 20.64 -18.42
C GLY A 38 -8.52 20.84 -17.36
N VAL A 39 -9.46 21.72 -17.67
CA VAL A 39 -10.56 22.10 -16.79
C VAL A 39 -11.88 21.93 -17.53
N ASP A 40 -12.82 21.22 -16.93
CA ASP A 40 -14.20 21.13 -17.40
C ASP A 40 -15.13 21.76 -16.35
N THR A 41 -16.24 22.35 -16.80
CA THR A 41 -17.23 22.98 -15.94
C THR A 41 -18.61 22.36 -16.17
N ILE A 42 -19.37 22.18 -15.09
CA ILE A 42 -20.76 21.70 -15.12
C ILE A 42 -21.61 22.73 -14.39
N LYS A 43 -22.65 23.24 -15.05
CA LYS A 43 -23.69 24.03 -14.39
C LYS A 43 -24.64 23.08 -13.65
N ILE A 44 -24.94 23.37 -12.41
CA ILE A 44 -25.79 22.56 -11.55
C ILE A 44 -26.89 23.41 -10.92
N THR A 45 -27.87 22.79 -10.32
CA THR A 45 -28.90 23.46 -9.53
C THR A 45 -28.44 23.62 -8.07
N ASP A 46 -29.11 24.48 -7.30
CA ASP A 46 -28.82 24.66 -5.87
C ASP A 46 -29.01 23.35 -5.09
N ASP A 47 -30.06 22.62 -5.37
CA ASP A 47 -30.33 21.30 -4.79
C ASP A 47 -29.23 20.27 -5.12
N ASP A 48 -28.71 20.29 -6.36
CA ASP A 48 -27.62 19.40 -6.78
C ASP A 48 -26.30 19.80 -6.11
N ALA A 49 -26.07 21.11 -5.94
CA ALA A 49 -24.90 21.62 -5.21
C ALA A 49 -24.84 21.10 -3.77
N ALA A 50 -25.95 21.22 -3.04
CA ALA A 50 -26.06 20.67 -1.69
C ALA A 50 -25.85 19.18 -1.62
N PHE A 51 -26.35 18.43 -2.62
CA PHE A 51 -26.24 16.97 -2.68
C PHE A 51 -24.81 16.51 -3.02
N ILE A 52 -24.17 17.18 -3.99
CA ILE A 52 -22.75 16.91 -4.37
C ILE A 52 -21.81 17.27 -3.24
N LEU A 53 -22.04 18.39 -2.56
CA LEU A 53 -21.23 18.75 -1.40
C LEU A 53 -21.37 17.69 -0.30
N GLY A 54 -22.60 17.31 0.01
CA GLY A 54 -22.91 16.39 1.07
C GLY A 54 -22.55 16.91 2.45
N LYS A 55 -22.81 16.14 3.50
CA LYS A 55 -22.56 16.56 4.89
C LYS A 55 -21.06 16.81 5.12
N GLY A 56 -20.70 18.09 5.32
CA GLY A 56 -19.31 18.50 5.59
C GLY A 56 -18.35 18.25 4.42
N GLY A 57 -18.83 18.32 3.17
CA GLY A 57 -18.00 18.15 1.98
C GLY A 57 -17.64 16.71 1.60
N LYS A 58 -18.11 15.72 2.36
CA LYS A 58 -17.70 14.32 2.23
C LYS A 58 -18.02 13.68 0.88
N THR A 59 -19.15 14.06 0.25
CA THR A 59 -19.50 13.50 -1.06
C THR A 59 -18.56 14.06 -2.13
N LYS A 60 -18.28 15.37 -2.12
CA LYS A 60 -17.32 15.99 -3.04
C LYS A 60 -15.92 15.38 -2.90
N GLU A 61 -15.44 15.23 -1.66
CA GLU A 61 -14.15 14.57 -1.39
C GLU A 61 -14.10 13.14 -1.90
N LYS A 62 -15.20 12.38 -1.74
CA LYS A 62 -15.31 11.02 -2.28
C LYS A 62 -15.23 11.02 -3.80
N LEU A 63 -15.98 11.89 -4.47
CA LEU A 63 -15.95 12.01 -5.92
C LEU A 63 -14.55 12.38 -6.46
N ALA A 64 -13.89 13.34 -5.83
CA ALA A 64 -12.52 13.72 -6.16
C ALA A 64 -11.53 12.55 -5.97
N ARG A 65 -11.63 11.84 -4.86
CA ARG A 65 -10.77 10.68 -4.56
C ARG A 65 -10.95 9.54 -5.57
N VAL A 66 -12.20 9.19 -5.90
CA VAL A 66 -12.52 8.06 -6.79
C VAL A 66 -12.17 8.36 -8.25
N SER A 67 -12.43 9.57 -8.71
CA SER A 67 -12.09 10.01 -10.07
C SER A 67 -10.62 10.37 -10.24
N ARG A 68 -9.93 10.66 -9.14
CA ARG A 68 -8.57 11.25 -9.10
C ARG A 68 -8.49 12.63 -9.75
N ALA A 69 -9.63 13.33 -9.88
CA ALA A 69 -9.73 14.71 -10.34
C ALA A 69 -9.82 15.66 -9.14
N GLU A 70 -9.38 16.89 -9.35
CA GLU A 70 -9.71 17.96 -8.41
C GLU A 70 -11.12 18.48 -8.74
N ILE A 71 -11.97 18.59 -7.73
CA ILE A 71 -13.35 19.01 -7.87
C ILE A 71 -13.59 20.21 -6.95
N GLU A 72 -13.96 21.34 -7.52
CA GLU A 72 -14.29 22.56 -6.79
C GLU A 72 -15.70 23.02 -7.10
N LEU A 73 -16.46 23.38 -6.06
CA LEU A 73 -17.82 23.85 -6.16
C LEU A 73 -17.87 25.35 -5.89
N PHE A 74 -18.29 26.14 -6.87
CA PHE A 74 -18.57 27.57 -6.75
C PHE A 74 -20.06 27.74 -6.47
N GLU A 75 -20.41 27.77 -5.19
CA GLU A 75 -21.82 27.80 -4.73
C GLU A 75 -22.59 29.04 -5.22
N ARG A 76 -21.91 30.20 -5.36
CA ARG A 76 -22.55 31.44 -5.84
C ARG A 76 -22.95 31.37 -7.31
N ASP A 77 -22.13 30.73 -8.12
CA ASP A 77 -22.30 30.64 -9.56
C ASP A 77 -23.01 29.36 -9.99
N LEU A 78 -23.24 28.45 -9.04
CA LEU A 78 -23.79 27.11 -9.25
C LEU A 78 -23.00 26.33 -10.31
N VAL A 79 -21.67 26.41 -10.22
CA VAL A 79 -20.74 25.77 -11.14
C VAL A 79 -19.84 24.79 -10.39
N LEU A 80 -19.76 23.59 -10.92
CA LEU A 80 -18.80 22.59 -10.52
C LEU A 80 -17.63 22.60 -11.51
N GLU A 81 -16.44 22.87 -11.02
CA GLU A 81 -15.21 22.87 -11.80
C GLU A 81 -14.43 21.58 -11.54
N ILE A 82 -14.00 20.92 -12.61
CA ILE A 82 -13.29 19.63 -12.56
C ILE A 82 -11.96 19.80 -13.28
N ARG A 83 -10.86 19.60 -12.54
CA ARG A 83 -9.48 19.72 -13.06
C ARG A 83 -8.80 18.36 -13.04
N GLY A 84 -8.00 18.08 -14.07
CA GLY A 84 -7.25 16.85 -14.18
C GLY A 84 -6.99 16.41 -15.60
N THR A 85 -6.49 15.19 -15.81
CA THR A 85 -6.34 14.61 -17.14
C THR A 85 -7.72 14.36 -17.78
N LYS A 86 -7.77 14.19 -19.08
CA LYS A 86 -9.02 13.93 -19.82
C LYS A 86 -9.81 12.75 -19.24
N ILE A 87 -9.12 11.66 -18.89
CA ILE A 87 -9.76 10.48 -18.28
C ILE A 87 -10.33 10.82 -16.91
N GLN A 88 -9.58 11.51 -16.06
CA GLN A 88 -10.01 11.91 -14.73
C GLN A 88 -11.24 12.83 -14.82
N ARG A 89 -11.23 13.81 -15.71
CA ARG A 89 -12.36 14.73 -15.92
C ARG A 89 -13.61 13.98 -16.42
N LYS A 90 -13.46 13.07 -17.41
CA LYS A 90 -14.56 12.22 -17.92
C LYS A 90 -15.19 11.38 -16.79
N ARG A 91 -14.35 10.73 -15.96
CA ARG A 91 -14.81 9.96 -14.80
C ARG A 91 -15.50 10.83 -13.77
N ALA A 92 -14.90 11.94 -13.37
CA ALA A 92 -15.49 12.87 -12.41
C ALA A 92 -16.85 13.39 -12.85
N LYS A 93 -16.98 13.79 -14.12
CA LYS A 93 -18.26 14.22 -14.70
C LYS A 93 -19.32 13.12 -14.59
N LYS A 94 -19.01 11.91 -15.05
CA LYS A 94 -19.90 10.74 -14.97
C LYS A 94 -20.35 10.44 -13.53
N TYR A 95 -19.40 10.51 -12.57
CA TYR A 95 -19.69 10.24 -11.16
C TYR A 95 -20.57 11.32 -10.52
N CYS A 96 -20.32 12.60 -10.86
CA CYS A 96 -21.17 13.71 -10.41
C CYS A 96 -22.59 13.57 -10.97
N GLU A 97 -22.73 13.28 -12.25
CA GLU A 97 -24.04 13.05 -12.89
C GLU A 97 -24.78 11.87 -12.24
N GLY A 98 -24.10 10.76 -11.99
CA GLY A 98 -24.66 9.61 -11.29
C GLY A 98 -25.12 9.93 -9.86
N VAL A 99 -24.33 10.72 -9.12
CA VAL A 99 -24.72 11.15 -7.76
C VAL A 99 -25.92 12.12 -7.81
N MET A 100 -25.95 13.09 -8.71
CA MET A 100 -27.10 14.01 -8.89
C MET A 100 -28.38 13.26 -9.27
N ALA A 101 -28.26 12.27 -10.16
CA ALA A 101 -29.41 11.47 -10.59
C ALA A 101 -30.07 10.71 -9.43
N GLN A 102 -29.31 10.27 -8.40
CA GLN A 102 -29.88 9.61 -7.20
C GLN A 102 -30.88 10.50 -6.44
N ARG A 103 -30.82 11.80 -6.58
CA ARG A 103 -31.76 12.71 -5.95
C ARG A 103 -33.16 12.63 -6.56
N THR A 104 -33.24 12.40 -7.85
CA THR A 104 -34.49 12.40 -8.61
C THR A 104 -35.10 11.01 -8.81
N GLY A 105 -34.33 9.95 -8.53
CA GLY A 105 -34.82 8.57 -8.68
C GLY A 105 -33.70 7.56 -8.89
N PRO A 106 -34.04 6.37 -9.39
CA PRO A 106 -33.05 5.36 -9.73
C PRO A 106 -32.10 5.86 -10.82
N VAL A 107 -30.80 5.60 -10.65
CA VAL A 107 -29.81 5.93 -11.67
C VAL A 107 -29.87 4.92 -12.79
N ASN A 108 -30.03 5.38 -14.02
CA ASN A 108 -29.90 4.52 -15.19
C ASN A 108 -28.42 4.46 -15.62
N VAL A 109 -27.90 3.23 -15.71
CA VAL A 109 -26.56 2.98 -16.24
C VAL A 109 -26.72 2.37 -17.62
N THR A 110 -26.30 3.09 -18.66
CA THR A 110 -26.36 2.63 -20.05
C THR A 110 -25.14 1.80 -20.42
N GLU A 111 -25.23 0.95 -21.42
CA GLU A 111 -24.12 0.13 -21.95
C GLU A 111 -22.97 0.98 -22.56
N GLU A 112 -23.21 2.27 -22.81
CA GLU A 112 -22.18 3.23 -23.27
C GLU A 112 -21.18 3.64 -22.18
N TYR A 113 -21.40 3.23 -20.93
CA TYR A 113 -20.42 3.44 -19.87
C TYR A 113 -19.17 2.59 -20.16
N ASP A 114 -18.06 3.29 -20.29
CA ASP A 114 -16.73 2.70 -20.48
C ASP A 114 -16.43 1.68 -19.35
N ASP A 115 -16.35 0.41 -19.69
CA ASP A 115 -16.24 -0.70 -18.73
C ASP A 115 -14.97 -0.69 -17.87
N ASP A 116 -14.00 0.16 -18.23
CA ASP A 116 -12.69 0.18 -17.56
C ASP A 116 -12.75 0.70 -16.11
N ASP A 117 -13.81 1.43 -15.74
CA ASP A 117 -13.97 1.98 -14.39
C ASP A 117 -15.26 1.52 -13.68
N LEU A 118 -15.99 0.57 -14.26
CA LEU A 118 -17.27 0.07 -13.75
C LEU A 118 -17.24 -1.44 -13.54
N THR A 119 -17.80 -1.89 -12.41
CA THR A 119 -18.17 -3.28 -12.15
C THR A 119 -19.65 -3.33 -11.79
N MET A 120 -20.41 -4.16 -12.50
CA MET A 120 -21.83 -4.42 -12.19
C MET A 120 -21.94 -5.73 -11.40
N LEU A 121 -22.59 -5.66 -10.24
CA LEU A 121 -22.83 -6.81 -9.38
C LEU A 121 -24.33 -7.04 -9.20
N ASN A 122 -24.77 -8.29 -9.40
CA ASN A 122 -26.13 -8.71 -9.07
C ASN A 122 -26.21 -8.99 -7.56
N VAL A 123 -27.13 -8.32 -6.87
CA VAL A 123 -27.38 -8.51 -5.44
C VAL A 123 -28.78 -9.08 -5.25
N PRO A 124 -28.93 -10.27 -4.63
CA PRO A 124 -30.25 -10.83 -4.35
C PRO A 124 -31.12 -9.85 -3.56
N GLN A 125 -32.40 -9.72 -3.91
CA GLN A 125 -33.32 -8.77 -3.29
C GLN A 125 -33.36 -8.88 -1.76
N GLU A 126 -33.29 -10.10 -1.23
CA GLU A 126 -33.26 -10.36 0.21
C GLU A 126 -31.97 -9.90 0.92
N ALA A 127 -30.88 -9.70 0.17
CA ALA A 127 -29.59 -9.20 0.70
C ALA A 127 -29.44 -7.68 0.56
N VAL A 128 -30.23 -6.99 -0.28
CA VAL A 128 -30.10 -5.55 -0.57
C VAL A 128 -30.10 -4.70 0.70
N GLY A 129 -31.07 -4.93 1.58
CA GLY A 129 -31.14 -4.20 2.86
C GLY A 129 -29.93 -4.45 3.77
N PHE A 130 -29.41 -5.68 3.77
CA PHE A 130 -28.23 -6.05 4.56
C PHE A 130 -26.94 -5.41 3.99
N VAL A 131 -26.78 -5.46 2.67
CA VAL A 131 -25.65 -4.83 1.94
C VAL A 131 -25.70 -3.31 2.04
N THR A 132 -26.89 -2.70 1.99
CA THR A 132 -27.03 -1.26 2.18
C THR A 132 -26.66 -0.86 3.61
N GLY A 133 -27.11 -1.64 4.58
CA GLY A 133 -26.96 -1.36 5.99
C GLY A 133 -27.83 -0.20 6.48
N ARG A 134 -27.83 0.07 7.79
CA ARG A 134 -28.63 1.14 8.37
C ARG A 134 -28.25 2.50 7.77
N ALA A 135 -29.20 3.17 7.14
CA ALA A 135 -29.01 4.45 6.46
C ALA A 135 -27.83 4.47 5.45
N GLY A 136 -27.53 3.35 4.80
CA GLY A 136 -26.45 3.24 3.83
C GLY A 136 -25.03 3.17 4.42
N ASN A 137 -24.91 2.98 5.73
CA ASN A 137 -23.59 3.05 6.38
C ASN A 137 -22.64 1.93 5.96
N PHE A 138 -23.15 0.74 5.67
CA PHE A 138 -22.28 -0.37 5.27
C PHE A 138 -21.68 -0.11 3.89
N LEU A 139 -22.46 0.29 2.90
CA LEU A 139 -21.94 0.67 1.58
C LEU A 139 -20.92 1.81 1.69
N ARG A 140 -21.23 2.86 2.47
CA ARG A 140 -20.30 3.98 2.66
C ARG A 140 -18.98 3.55 3.29
N SER A 141 -19.00 2.60 4.24
CA SER A 141 -17.78 2.08 4.84
C SER A 141 -16.91 1.33 3.83
N ILE A 142 -17.54 0.62 2.88
CA ILE A 142 -16.83 -0.05 1.79
C ILE A 142 -16.25 0.99 0.81
N GLU A 143 -17.05 1.98 0.41
CA GLU A 143 -16.62 3.08 -0.45
C GLU A 143 -15.39 3.82 0.11
N GLU A 144 -15.36 4.02 1.43
CA GLU A 144 -14.24 4.66 2.10
C GLU A 144 -13.02 3.74 2.19
N GLU A 145 -13.21 2.46 2.54
CA GLU A 145 -12.12 1.46 2.63
C GLU A 145 -11.42 1.25 1.28
N TRP A 146 -12.19 1.20 0.19
CA TRP A 146 -11.69 0.83 -1.14
C TRP A 146 -11.59 1.99 -2.14
N SER A 147 -11.91 3.21 -1.71
CA SER A 147 -11.91 4.39 -2.59
C SER A 147 -12.76 4.21 -3.85
N THR A 148 -13.99 3.74 -3.67
CA THR A 148 -14.96 3.51 -4.73
C THR A 148 -16.20 4.38 -4.55
N LEU A 149 -17.02 4.46 -5.59
CA LEU A 149 -18.38 5.01 -5.55
C LEU A 149 -19.36 3.89 -5.89
N MET A 150 -20.38 3.69 -5.06
CA MET A 150 -21.34 2.60 -5.25
C MET A 150 -22.77 3.09 -5.11
N PHE A 151 -23.64 2.63 -6.00
CA PHE A 151 -25.09 2.81 -5.87
C PHE A 151 -25.86 1.75 -6.63
N PHE A 152 -27.06 1.46 -6.15
CA PHE A 152 -28.00 0.62 -6.87
C PHE A 152 -28.55 1.37 -8.08
N CYS A 153 -28.68 0.69 -9.23
CA CYS A 153 -29.05 1.29 -10.49
C CYS A 153 -30.02 0.41 -11.27
N GLU A 154 -30.69 1.02 -12.23
CA GLU A 154 -31.43 0.33 -13.26
C GLU A 154 -30.59 0.24 -14.53
N VAL A 155 -30.75 -0.86 -15.27
CA VAL A 155 -30.16 -1.01 -16.61
C VAL A 155 -31.30 -0.88 -17.61
N ASP A 156 -31.09 -0.15 -18.71
CA ASP A 156 -32.08 0.09 -19.73
C ASP A 156 -32.74 -1.19 -20.19
N GLY A 157 -34.08 -1.17 -20.22
CA GLY A 157 -34.93 -2.31 -20.64
C GLY A 157 -35.43 -3.25 -19.53
N SER A 158 -34.97 -3.09 -18.28
CA SER A 158 -35.33 -4.02 -17.20
C SER A 158 -36.40 -3.52 -16.21
N ARG A 159 -37.36 -2.73 -16.67
CA ARG A 159 -38.52 -2.32 -15.85
C ARG A 159 -39.48 -3.49 -15.65
N GLY A 160 -39.34 -4.25 -14.54
CA GLY A 160 -40.24 -5.33 -14.18
C GLY A 160 -40.47 -5.43 -12.67
N ARG A 161 -41.76 -5.53 -12.25
CA ARG A 161 -42.13 -5.93 -10.88
C ARG A 161 -41.70 -7.37 -10.67
N GLY A 162 -40.97 -7.65 -9.55
CA GLY A 162 -40.58 -9.00 -9.15
C GLY A 162 -39.16 -9.39 -9.55
N ARG A 163 -38.20 -8.46 -9.48
CA ARG A 163 -36.79 -8.77 -9.71
C ARG A 163 -36.24 -9.64 -8.58
N GLU A 164 -35.61 -10.74 -8.94
CA GLU A 164 -34.86 -11.58 -7.99
C GLU A 164 -33.57 -10.91 -7.51
N HIS A 165 -33.01 -9.98 -8.31
CA HIS A 165 -31.76 -9.29 -8.06
C HIS A 165 -31.85 -7.80 -8.38
N GLU A 166 -31.14 -7.00 -7.60
CA GLU A 166 -30.85 -5.61 -7.90
C GLU A 166 -29.43 -5.43 -8.43
N LYS A 167 -29.22 -4.48 -9.32
CA LYS A 167 -27.91 -4.15 -9.88
C LYS A 167 -27.22 -3.14 -9.01
N LEU A 168 -26.01 -3.47 -8.53
CA LEU A 168 -25.11 -2.57 -7.82
C LEU A 168 -23.99 -2.17 -8.76
N ALA A 169 -23.89 -0.87 -9.09
CA ALA A 169 -22.79 -0.30 -9.83
C ALA A 169 -21.67 0.08 -8.86
N ILE A 170 -20.44 -0.33 -9.19
CA ILE A 170 -19.23 -0.05 -8.42
C ILE A 170 -18.23 0.65 -9.34
N PHE A 171 -17.93 1.93 -9.07
CA PHE A 171 -17.01 2.75 -9.85
C PHE A 171 -15.68 2.95 -9.13
N GLY A 172 -14.60 2.99 -9.89
CA GLY A 172 -13.25 3.21 -9.37
C GLY A 172 -12.17 2.49 -10.18
N ASP A 173 -10.97 2.42 -9.63
CA ASP A 173 -9.91 1.60 -10.24
C ASP A 173 -10.18 0.10 -10.03
N VAL A 174 -9.51 -0.74 -10.82
CA VAL A 174 -9.73 -2.20 -10.81
C VAL A 174 -9.54 -2.83 -9.43
N ARG A 175 -8.55 -2.38 -8.66
CA ARG A 175 -8.28 -2.88 -7.30
C ARG A 175 -9.37 -2.48 -6.32
N GLY A 176 -9.78 -1.21 -6.34
CA GLY A 176 -10.84 -0.69 -5.49
C GLY A 176 -12.17 -1.37 -5.77
N ARG A 177 -12.57 -1.46 -7.06
CA ARG A 177 -13.79 -2.15 -7.48
C ARG A 177 -13.80 -3.61 -7.02
N ARG A 178 -12.64 -4.30 -7.19
CA ARG A 178 -12.53 -5.70 -6.80
C ARG A 178 -12.65 -5.89 -5.28
N GLY A 179 -11.99 -5.03 -4.50
CA GLY A 179 -12.11 -5.06 -3.04
C GLY A 179 -13.55 -4.83 -2.57
N SER A 180 -14.21 -3.82 -3.14
CA SER A 180 -15.62 -3.51 -2.86
C SER A 180 -16.55 -4.68 -3.23
N GLU A 181 -16.39 -5.23 -4.42
CA GLU A 181 -17.19 -6.38 -4.90
C GLU A 181 -17.06 -7.57 -3.96
N LEU A 182 -15.84 -7.98 -3.63
CA LEU A 182 -15.61 -9.14 -2.75
C LEU A 182 -16.14 -8.89 -1.32
N LYS A 183 -16.10 -7.65 -0.84
CA LYS A 183 -16.66 -7.27 0.45
C LYS A 183 -18.18 -7.35 0.45
N VAL A 184 -18.84 -6.85 -0.62
CA VAL A 184 -20.29 -6.99 -0.81
C VAL A 184 -20.66 -8.46 -0.92
N LEU A 185 -19.93 -9.26 -1.70
CA LEU A 185 -20.19 -10.70 -1.83
C LEU A 185 -20.07 -11.44 -0.50
N SER A 186 -19.13 -11.04 0.37
CA SER A 186 -19.02 -11.60 1.73
C SER A 186 -20.28 -11.31 2.56
N ALA A 187 -20.85 -10.12 2.42
CA ALA A 187 -22.12 -9.77 3.09
C ALA A 187 -23.32 -10.53 2.48
N VAL A 188 -23.36 -10.65 1.16
CA VAL A 188 -24.40 -11.43 0.46
C VAL A 188 -24.36 -12.89 0.90
N GLU A 189 -23.17 -13.53 0.90
CA GLU A 189 -23.01 -14.92 1.31
C GLU A 189 -23.44 -15.16 2.77
N THR A 190 -23.21 -14.17 3.65
CA THR A 190 -23.67 -14.23 5.04
C THR A 190 -25.21 -14.22 5.13
N LYS A 191 -25.89 -13.48 4.25
CA LYS A 191 -27.35 -13.36 4.24
C LYS A 191 -28.02 -14.47 3.44
N VAL A 192 -27.40 -14.88 2.34
CA VAL A 192 -27.86 -15.88 1.37
C VAL A 192 -26.76 -16.93 1.18
N PRO A 193 -26.60 -17.89 2.11
CA PRO A 193 -25.56 -18.91 2.02
C PRO A 193 -25.64 -19.71 0.71
N GLY A 194 -24.49 -19.97 0.09
CA GLY A 194 -24.38 -20.67 -1.20
C GLY A 194 -24.56 -19.79 -2.43
N TYR A 195 -24.72 -18.47 -2.27
CA TYR A 195 -24.78 -17.55 -3.40
C TYR A 195 -23.48 -17.50 -4.19
N LEU A 196 -22.34 -17.46 -3.49
CA LEU A 196 -21.02 -17.43 -4.13
C LEU A 196 -20.78 -18.65 -5.03
N GLU A 197 -21.24 -19.84 -4.61
CA GLU A 197 -21.03 -21.04 -5.41
C GLU A 197 -21.74 -20.95 -6.78
N LYS A 198 -22.91 -20.31 -6.83
CA LYS A 198 -23.67 -20.10 -8.08
C LYS A 198 -22.94 -19.18 -9.07
N ILE A 199 -22.24 -18.16 -8.57
CA ILE A 199 -21.57 -17.13 -9.39
C ILE A 199 -20.03 -17.26 -9.39
N ARG A 200 -19.50 -18.34 -8.82
CA ARG A 200 -18.04 -18.53 -8.60
C ARG A 200 -17.22 -18.33 -9.88
N HIS A 201 -17.69 -18.83 -11.00
CA HIS A 201 -17.01 -18.67 -12.29
C HIS A 201 -16.92 -17.20 -12.68
N GLU A 202 -18.00 -16.44 -12.59
CA GLU A 202 -18.01 -15.01 -12.89
C GLU A 202 -17.02 -14.25 -11.99
N VAL A 203 -17.01 -14.59 -10.69
CA VAL A 203 -16.14 -13.96 -9.71
C VAL A 203 -14.66 -14.24 -9.99
N LEU A 204 -14.30 -15.47 -10.37
CA LEU A 204 -12.89 -15.85 -10.64
C LEU A 204 -12.37 -15.30 -11.98
N ASP A 205 -13.23 -15.20 -12.99
CA ASP A 205 -12.83 -14.74 -14.33
C ASP A 205 -12.96 -13.22 -14.52
N ARG A 206 -13.60 -12.52 -13.58
CA ARG A 206 -13.80 -11.08 -13.67
C ARG A 206 -12.46 -10.32 -13.69
N ASP A 207 -12.37 -9.35 -14.58
CA ASP A 207 -11.20 -8.48 -14.80
C ASP A 207 -9.89 -9.21 -15.10
N LYS A 208 -9.96 -10.47 -15.53
CA LYS A 208 -8.78 -11.27 -15.87
C LYS A 208 -7.97 -10.61 -16.97
N GLY A 209 -6.70 -10.33 -16.69
CA GLY A 209 -5.78 -9.70 -17.62
C GLY A 209 -6.00 -8.20 -17.87
N LYS A 210 -6.88 -7.52 -17.12
CA LYS A 210 -7.18 -6.09 -17.30
C LYS A 210 -6.17 -5.11 -16.65
N ASP A 211 -5.02 -5.59 -16.19
CA ASP A 211 -3.95 -4.73 -15.69
C ASP A 211 -2.91 -4.45 -16.80
N GLU A 212 -2.03 -3.46 -16.56
CA GLU A 212 -0.95 -3.09 -17.49
C GLU A 212 -0.02 -4.27 -17.83
N THR A 213 0.07 -5.25 -16.95
CA THR A 213 0.91 -6.45 -17.12
C THR A 213 0.18 -7.63 -17.76
N GLY A 214 -1.14 -7.57 -17.94
CA GLY A 214 -1.99 -8.67 -18.41
C GLY A 214 -2.05 -9.87 -17.46
N THR A 215 -1.64 -9.69 -16.20
CA THR A 215 -1.54 -10.79 -15.21
C THR A 215 -2.57 -10.74 -14.09
N TRP A 216 -3.42 -9.72 -14.06
CA TRP A 216 -4.49 -9.59 -13.08
C TRP A 216 -5.44 -10.79 -13.08
N GLY A 217 -5.91 -11.18 -11.94
CA GLY A 217 -6.88 -12.26 -11.80
C GLY A 217 -7.26 -12.50 -10.36
N THR A 218 -8.02 -13.57 -10.14
CA THR A 218 -8.45 -14.00 -8.80
C THR A 218 -8.18 -15.48 -8.63
N ASP A 219 -7.52 -15.83 -7.53
CA ASP A 219 -7.31 -17.21 -7.08
C ASP A 219 -8.15 -17.45 -5.82
N SER A 220 -8.48 -18.70 -5.55
CA SER A 220 -9.19 -19.10 -4.33
C SER A 220 -8.47 -20.20 -3.57
N MET A 221 -8.70 -20.25 -2.26
CA MET A 221 -8.27 -21.31 -1.37
C MET A 221 -9.38 -21.60 -0.36
N THR A 222 -9.67 -22.88 -0.13
CA THR A 222 -10.68 -23.31 0.85
C THR A 222 -10.05 -23.46 2.22
N PHE A 223 -10.69 -22.91 3.24
CA PHE A 223 -10.31 -23.10 4.64
C PHE A 223 -10.82 -24.43 5.17
N LYS A 224 -10.07 -24.99 6.12
CA LYS A 224 -10.61 -25.96 7.08
C LYS A 224 -11.35 -25.21 8.19
N ASP A 225 -12.21 -25.92 8.93
CA ASP A 225 -13.14 -25.32 9.90
C ASP A 225 -12.45 -24.46 10.98
N ASP A 226 -11.24 -24.82 11.40
CA ASP A 226 -10.46 -24.13 12.41
C ASP A 226 -9.54 -23.02 11.85
N GLU A 227 -9.22 -23.07 10.56
CA GLU A 227 -8.29 -22.14 9.90
C GLU A 227 -8.88 -20.74 9.69
N LEU A 228 -10.18 -20.64 9.38
CA LEU A 228 -10.84 -19.36 9.06
C LEU A 228 -10.72 -18.35 10.20
N SER A 229 -10.97 -18.77 11.44
CA SER A 229 -10.90 -17.91 12.61
C SER A 229 -9.50 -17.34 12.82
N TYR A 230 -8.48 -18.19 12.64
CA TYR A 230 -7.08 -17.78 12.75
C TYR A 230 -6.65 -16.85 11.60
N ALA A 231 -7.02 -17.19 10.36
CA ALA A 231 -6.73 -16.38 9.18
C ALA A 231 -7.39 -15.00 9.25
N LEU A 232 -8.60 -14.90 9.83
CA LEU A 232 -9.28 -13.63 10.03
C LEU A 232 -8.60 -12.80 11.13
N GLY A 233 -8.31 -13.42 12.26
CA GLY A 233 -7.75 -12.76 13.43
C GLY A 233 -8.72 -11.77 14.10
N LYS A 234 -8.29 -11.20 15.21
CA LYS A 234 -9.10 -10.22 15.95
C LYS A 234 -9.47 -9.02 15.07
N GLN A 235 -10.76 -8.77 14.89
CA GLN A 235 -11.29 -7.67 14.05
C GLN A 235 -10.75 -7.66 12.61
N GLY A 236 -10.40 -8.83 12.07
CA GLY A 236 -9.83 -8.95 10.73
C GLY A 236 -8.36 -8.51 10.62
N GLY A 237 -7.66 -8.41 11.75
CA GLY A 237 -6.27 -7.92 11.80
C GLY A 237 -5.31 -8.79 11.00
N THR A 238 -5.43 -10.12 11.10
CA THR A 238 -4.58 -11.05 10.34
C THR A 238 -4.84 -10.93 8.84
N ARG A 239 -6.12 -10.87 8.42
CA ARG A 239 -6.47 -10.66 7.00
C ARG A 239 -5.88 -9.36 6.44
N LYS A 240 -6.05 -8.25 7.16
CA LYS A 240 -5.52 -6.93 6.75
C LYS A 240 -3.99 -6.93 6.67
N LYS A 241 -3.32 -7.62 7.60
CA LYS A 241 -1.87 -7.77 7.57
C LYS A 241 -1.42 -8.57 6.34
N LEU A 242 -2.08 -9.68 6.04
CA LEU A 242 -1.83 -10.48 4.85
C LEU A 242 -2.04 -9.68 3.56
N GLU A 243 -3.09 -8.89 3.50
CA GLU A 243 -3.41 -8.00 2.38
C GLU A 243 -2.30 -6.94 2.16
N ARG A 244 -1.86 -6.26 3.23
CA ARG A 244 -0.79 -5.26 3.15
C ARG A 244 0.55 -5.86 2.74
N SER A 245 0.93 -6.99 3.34
CA SER A 245 2.23 -7.62 3.07
C SER A 245 2.32 -8.24 1.67
N SER A 246 1.26 -8.88 1.19
CA SER A 246 1.21 -9.49 -0.14
C SER A 246 0.92 -8.49 -1.26
N GLN A 247 0.28 -7.37 -0.93
CA GLN A 247 -0.31 -6.39 -1.85
C GLN A 247 -1.47 -6.92 -2.70
N ALA A 248 -1.95 -8.13 -2.45
CA ALA A 248 -3.16 -8.66 -3.07
C ALA A 248 -4.40 -8.12 -2.35
N VAL A 249 -5.54 -8.01 -3.05
CA VAL A 249 -6.86 -7.89 -2.41
C VAL A 249 -7.18 -9.24 -1.77
N VAL A 250 -7.40 -9.25 -0.46
CA VAL A 250 -7.68 -10.48 0.29
C VAL A 250 -9.03 -10.37 0.98
N GLN A 251 -9.96 -11.22 0.60
CA GLN A 251 -11.29 -11.27 1.22
C GLN A 251 -11.72 -12.71 1.46
N TYR A 252 -12.44 -12.92 2.57
CA TYR A 252 -13.01 -14.23 2.92
C TYR A 252 -14.51 -14.19 2.69
N VAL A 253 -15.00 -15.17 1.94
CA VAL A 253 -16.41 -15.31 1.59
C VAL A 253 -16.84 -16.75 1.91
N GLY A 254 -17.69 -16.92 2.93
CA GLY A 254 -17.95 -18.26 3.47
C GLY A 254 -16.66 -18.92 3.96
N ASN A 255 -16.37 -20.11 3.46
CA ASN A 255 -15.16 -20.88 3.76
C ASN A 255 -14.04 -20.69 2.70
N LEU A 256 -14.17 -19.70 1.81
CA LEU A 256 -13.18 -19.42 0.77
C LEU A 256 -12.38 -18.16 1.08
N ALA A 257 -11.06 -18.25 0.92
CA ALA A 257 -10.19 -17.10 0.75
C ALA A 257 -10.08 -16.77 -0.74
N LEU A 258 -10.35 -15.53 -1.11
CA LEU A 258 -10.20 -15.00 -2.44
C LEU A 258 -9.02 -14.03 -2.46
N PHE A 259 -8.12 -14.22 -3.43
CA PHE A 259 -6.91 -13.42 -3.62
C PHE A 259 -6.96 -12.79 -5.01
N SER A 260 -7.10 -11.47 -5.09
CA SER A 260 -7.15 -10.77 -6.38
C SER A 260 -5.96 -9.83 -6.52
N GLY A 261 -5.40 -9.78 -7.71
CA GLY A 261 -4.22 -8.97 -8.00
C GLY A 261 -3.40 -9.53 -9.16
N THR A 262 -2.19 -9.02 -9.35
CA THR A 262 -1.21 -9.56 -10.29
C THR A 262 -0.81 -10.99 -9.91
N LYS A 263 -0.24 -11.72 -10.86
CA LYS A 263 0.22 -13.10 -10.61
C LYS A 263 1.17 -13.21 -9.40
N SER A 264 2.09 -12.25 -9.25
CA SER A 264 3.04 -12.23 -8.13
C SER A 264 2.36 -11.95 -6.79
N GLU A 265 1.42 -11.00 -6.74
CA GLU A 265 0.66 -10.67 -5.53
C GLU A 265 -0.19 -11.85 -5.06
N ARG A 266 -0.91 -12.51 -5.98
CA ARG A 266 -1.72 -13.69 -5.66
C ARG A 266 -0.86 -14.86 -5.16
N ARG A 267 0.32 -15.09 -5.78
CA ARG A 267 1.27 -16.11 -5.32
C ARG A 267 1.71 -15.81 -3.88
N ARG A 268 2.19 -14.58 -3.61
CA ARG A 268 2.60 -14.16 -2.27
C ARG A 268 1.48 -14.35 -1.25
N ALA A 269 0.27 -13.91 -1.56
CA ALA A 269 -0.85 -14.04 -0.63
C ALA A 269 -1.15 -15.49 -0.26
N LYS A 270 -1.11 -16.41 -1.23
CA LYS A 270 -1.32 -17.85 -0.99
C LYS A 270 -0.18 -18.48 -0.18
N GLU A 271 1.07 -18.13 -0.48
CA GLU A 271 2.24 -18.64 0.25
C GLU A 271 2.24 -18.13 1.70
N TYR A 272 1.99 -16.83 1.91
CA TYR A 272 1.90 -16.22 3.23
C TYR A 272 0.77 -16.82 4.08
N MET A 273 -0.37 -17.13 3.44
CA MET A 273 -1.48 -17.81 4.10
C MET A 273 -1.09 -19.21 4.56
N ARG A 274 -0.37 -19.97 3.72
CA ARG A 274 0.12 -21.31 4.10
C ARG A 274 1.09 -21.23 5.26
N TRP A 275 2.09 -20.36 5.22
CA TRP A 275 3.03 -20.18 6.33
C TRP A 275 2.36 -19.72 7.62
N LEU A 276 1.28 -18.96 7.49
CA LEU A 276 0.47 -18.57 8.64
C LEU A 276 -0.18 -19.79 9.31
N PHE A 277 -0.62 -20.76 8.53
CA PHE A 277 -1.14 -22.03 9.06
C PHE A 277 -0.02 -22.95 9.55
N ASP A 278 1.09 -23.05 8.83
CA ASP A 278 2.25 -23.82 9.25
C ASP A 278 2.76 -23.38 10.64
N GLN A 279 2.67 -22.08 10.92
CA GLN A 279 3.05 -21.51 12.22
C GLN A 279 2.20 -22.05 13.39
N LEU A 280 0.98 -22.52 13.15
CA LEU A 280 0.17 -23.19 14.19
C LEU A 280 0.75 -24.54 14.58
N ALA A 281 1.39 -25.23 13.65
CA ALA A 281 1.99 -26.54 13.87
C ALA A 281 3.43 -26.45 14.39
N GLY A 282 4.13 -25.34 14.17
CA GLY A 282 5.52 -25.16 14.60
C GLY A 282 6.28 -24.06 13.84
N PRO A 283 7.61 -24.13 13.82
CA PRO A 283 8.45 -23.20 13.07
C PRO A 283 8.20 -23.30 11.56
N VAL A 284 8.12 -22.14 10.90
CA VAL A 284 7.85 -22.06 9.46
C VAL A 284 9.11 -22.37 8.66
N TYR A 285 8.97 -23.18 7.61
CA TYR A 285 10.04 -23.43 6.64
C TYR A 285 9.79 -22.59 5.38
N VAL A 286 10.78 -21.78 5.00
CA VAL A 286 10.72 -20.96 3.79
C VAL A 286 11.81 -21.43 2.83
N GLU A 287 11.40 -22.07 1.74
CA GLU A 287 12.30 -22.53 0.71
C GLU A 287 12.76 -21.36 -0.18
N GLY A 288 14.07 -21.34 -0.53
CA GLY A 288 14.63 -20.36 -1.45
C GLY A 288 14.50 -18.91 -1.01
N TRP A 289 14.52 -18.65 0.30
CA TRP A 289 14.36 -17.30 0.84
C TRP A 289 15.46 -16.34 0.37
N GLU A 290 16.66 -16.83 0.03
CA GLU A 290 17.80 -16.05 -0.47
C GLU A 290 17.50 -15.36 -1.81
N ASP A 291 16.75 -16.03 -2.68
CA ASP A 291 16.44 -15.56 -4.04
C ASP A 291 15.13 -14.76 -4.12
N ARG A 292 14.44 -14.60 -2.98
CA ARG A 292 13.15 -13.89 -2.95
C ARG A 292 13.33 -12.38 -2.92
N ASP A 293 12.59 -11.70 -3.78
CA ASP A 293 12.51 -10.23 -3.83
C ASP A 293 11.57 -9.63 -2.77
N ASP A 294 10.70 -10.46 -2.16
CA ASP A 294 9.72 -10.08 -1.15
C ASP A 294 10.12 -10.46 0.28
N CYS A 295 11.34 -10.95 0.50
CA CYS A 295 11.85 -11.41 1.79
C CYS A 295 13.13 -10.69 2.23
N THR A 296 13.22 -10.37 3.51
CA THR A 296 14.44 -9.91 4.19
C THR A 296 14.63 -10.79 5.42
N VAL A 297 15.84 -11.26 5.65
CA VAL A 297 16.17 -12.11 6.82
C VAL A 297 17.07 -11.36 7.76
N VAL A 298 16.73 -11.35 9.04
CA VAL A 298 17.50 -10.76 10.13
C VAL A 298 17.91 -11.85 11.11
N GLU A 299 19.19 -11.92 11.46
CA GLU A 299 19.65 -12.79 12.53
C GLU A 299 19.39 -12.15 13.87
N VAL A 300 18.65 -12.84 14.73
CA VAL A 300 18.29 -12.41 16.08
C VAL A 300 18.98 -13.30 17.11
N PRO A 301 19.80 -12.73 18.05
CA PRO A 301 20.40 -13.51 19.10
C PRO A 301 19.37 -14.25 19.93
N SER A 302 19.65 -15.48 20.34
CA SER A 302 18.70 -16.34 21.10
C SER A 302 18.22 -15.65 22.38
N GLU A 303 19.06 -14.88 23.04
CA GLU A 303 18.74 -14.08 24.23
C GLU A 303 17.75 -12.93 23.97
N CYS A 304 17.65 -12.47 22.72
CA CYS A 304 16.77 -11.38 22.32
C CYS A 304 15.42 -11.88 21.76
N ILE A 305 15.27 -13.15 21.40
CA ILE A 305 14.07 -13.70 20.76
C ILE A 305 12.82 -13.43 21.60
N GLY A 306 12.88 -13.71 22.90
CA GLY A 306 11.75 -13.46 23.78
C GLY A 306 11.37 -11.98 23.87
N TYR A 307 12.35 -11.08 23.84
CA TYR A 307 12.13 -9.62 23.85
C TYR A 307 11.51 -9.13 22.53
N ILE A 308 12.03 -9.58 21.39
CA ILE A 308 11.52 -9.22 20.06
C ILE A 308 10.13 -9.81 19.83
N THR A 309 9.89 -11.04 20.25
CA THR A 309 8.59 -11.70 20.11
C THR A 309 7.55 -11.11 21.03
N GLY A 310 7.92 -10.85 22.29
CA GLY A 310 7.02 -10.42 23.34
C GLY A 310 6.04 -11.53 23.78
N ALA A 311 5.29 -11.27 24.84
CA ALA A 311 4.28 -12.19 25.34
C ALA A 311 3.22 -12.49 24.26
N ARG A 312 3.00 -13.76 23.94
CA ARG A 312 2.04 -14.20 22.89
C ARG A 312 2.22 -13.49 21.55
N ARG A 313 3.47 -13.21 21.16
CA ARG A 313 3.83 -12.45 19.95
C ARG A 313 3.35 -10.99 19.92
N ALA A 314 3.04 -10.37 21.05
CA ALA A 314 2.48 -9.02 21.07
C ALA A 314 3.45 -7.98 20.47
N THR A 315 4.75 -8.02 20.83
CA THR A 315 5.75 -7.07 20.32
C THR A 315 5.96 -7.25 18.82
N LEU A 316 6.14 -8.48 18.38
CA LEU A 316 6.31 -8.78 16.95
C LEU A 316 5.07 -8.41 16.14
N GLY A 317 3.86 -8.71 16.68
CA GLY A 317 2.59 -8.33 16.08
C GLY A 317 2.43 -6.81 15.91
N THR A 318 2.86 -6.01 16.90
CA THR A 318 2.86 -4.54 16.80
C THR A 318 3.80 -4.05 15.70
N MET A 319 4.99 -4.65 15.55
CA MET A 319 5.92 -4.32 14.46
C MET A 319 5.33 -4.67 13.09
N GLU A 320 4.68 -5.85 12.97
CA GLU A 320 3.98 -6.27 11.76
C GLU A 320 2.85 -5.30 11.37
N GLU A 321 2.08 -4.80 12.34
CA GLU A 321 1.00 -3.82 12.12
C GLU A 321 1.55 -2.45 11.73
N GLU A 322 2.58 -1.98 12.42
CA GLU A 322 3.21 -0.67 12.18
C GLU A 322 3.73 -0.57 10.74
N TRP A 323 4.37 -1.63 10.25
CA TRP A 323 5.04 -1.65 8.96
C TRP A 323 4.24 -2.36 7.85
N GLY A 324 3.14 -3.02 8.16
CA GLY A 324 2.36 -3.78 7.17
C GLY A 324 3.13 -4.96 6.59
N THR A 325 3.93 -5.63 7.41
CA THR A 325 4.75 -6.79 7.04
C THR A 325 4.25 -8.05 7.74
N LEU A 326 4.76 -9.21 7.31
CA LEU A 326 4.54 -10.49 7.94
C LEU A 326 5.89 -11.06 8.38
N MET A 327 6.00 -11.57 9.61
CA MET A 327 7.27 -12.01 10.17
C MET A 327 7.18 -13.42 10.76
N PHE A 328 8.15 -14.27 10.45
CA PHE A 328 8.27 -15.62 11.02
C PHE A 328 9.69 -15.93 11.43
N PHE A 329 9.89 -16.57 12.60
CA PHE A 329 11.13 -17.26 12.88
C PHE A 329 11.18 -18.55 12.07
N MET A 330 12.25 -18.71 11.28
CA MET A 330 12.42 -19.84 10.37
C MET A 330 13.05 -21.04 11.09
N ASN A 331 12.63 -22.23 10.70
CA ASN A 331 13.23 -23.47 11.18
C ASN A 331 14.60 -23.72 10.53
N LYS A 332 15.55 -24.20 11.32
CA LYS A 332 16.88 -24.61 10.88
C LYS A 332 16.88 -26.09 10.51
N GLN A 333 16.66 -26.41 9.26
CA GLN A 333 16.75 -27.80 8.81
C GLN A 333 18.19 -28.34 8.74
N GLU A 334 19.21 -27.50 8.61
CA GLU A 334 20.60 -27.92 8.39
C GLU A 334 21.50 -27.96 9.65
N ASP A 335 21.19 -27.15 10.66
CA ASP A 335 22.07 -27.01 11.84
C ASP A 335 21.86 -28.06 12.93
N ALA A 336 20.77 -28.83 12.88
CA ALA A 336 20.52 -29.91 13.83
C ALA A 336 21.55 -31.05 13.75
N ARG A 337 22.33 -31.16 12.67
CA ARG A 337 23.39 -32.14 12.48
C ARG A 337 24.77 -31.68 12.91
N ARG A 338 24.98 -30.36 13.08
CA ARG A 338 26.21 -29.76 13.56
C ARG A 338 25.99 -29.31 15.02
N GLY A 339 26.39 -30.08 15.99
CA GLY A 339 26.23 -29.86 17.44
C GLY A 339 26.91 -28.59 18.01
N GLY A 340 26.83 -27.48 17.32
CA GLY A 340 27.23 -26.15 17.76
C GLY A 340 26.01 -25.36 18.18
N GLY A 341 25.87 -25.09 19.47
CA GLY A 341 24.79 -24.24 20.00
C GLY A 341 24.71 -22.92 19.25
N ASN A 342 23.73 -22.82 18.37
CA ASN A 342 23.56 -21.63 17.53
C ASN A 342 23.06 -20.47 18.39
N ARG A 343 23.86 -19.42 18.49
CA ARG A 343 23.58 -18.25 19.32
C ARG A 343 22.57 -17.27 18.70
N SER A 344 22.04 -17.58 17.50
CA SER A 344 21.08 -16.71 16.79
C SER A 344 20.03 -17.51 16.02
N GLU A 345 18.84 -16.95 15.81
CA GLU A 345 17.81 -17.45 14.94
C GLU A 345 17.51 -16.50 13.80
N LYS A 346 17.05 -17.03 12.66
CA LYS A 346 16.71 -16.25 11.48
C LYS A 346 15.25 -15.83 11.54
N LEU A 347 14.99 -14.52 11.52
CA LEU A 347 13.66 -13.92 11.39
C LEU A 347 13.46 -13.49 9.95
N ALA A 348 12.52 -14.11 9.25
CA ALA A 348 12.10 -13.70 7.91
C ALA A 348 11.03 -12.63 8.00
N ILE A 349 11.19 -11.56 7.21
CA ILE A 349 10.28 -10.41 7.11
C ILE A 349 9.80 -10.35 5.66
N PHE A 350 8.48 -10.44 5.46
CA PHE A 350 7.84 -10.43 4.16
C PHE A 350 7.03 -9.16 3.92
N GLY A 351 7.08 -8.65 2.71
CA GLY A 351 6.32 -7.47 2.31
C GLY A 351 7.03 -6.65 1.23
N PRO A 352 6.50 -5.46 0.89
CA PRO A 352 7.15 -4.51 -0.02
C PRO A 352 8.49 -4.01 0.53
N ASP A 353 9.41 -3.57 -0.33
CA ASP A 353 10.78 -3.18 0.03
C ASP A 353 10.85 -2.17 1.18
N ARG A 354 10.13 -1.05 1.08
CA ARG A 354 10.15 0.00 2.09
C ARG A 354 9.60 -0.45 3.45
N PRO A 355 8.41 -1.08 3.55
CA PRO A 355 7.92 -1.70 4.77
C PRO A 355 8.88 -2.72 5.39
N ARG A 356 9.46 -3.61 4.58
CA ARG A 356 10.44 -4.60 5.06
C ARG A 356 11.66 -3.94 5.68
N ARG A 357 12.18 -2.89 5.04
CA ARG A 357 13.33 -2.15 5.57
C ARG A 357 13.02 -1.47 6.90
N GLY A 358 11.85 -0.85 7.02
CA GLY A 358 11.42 -0.25 8.28
C GLY A 358 11.27 -1.29 9.40
N ALA A 359 10.67 -2.43 9.10
CA ALA A 359 10.53 -3.54 10.02
C ALA A 359 11.87 -4.13 10.44
N GLU A 360 12.80 -4.35 9.49
CA GLU A 360 14.17 -4.80 9.75
C GLU A 360 14.89 -3.86 10.72
N LEU A 361 14.91 -2.56 10.44
CA LEU A 361 15.53 -1.56 11.30
C LEU A 361 14.89 -1.53 12.70
N LYS A 362 13.59 -1.75 12.79
CA LYS A 362 12.87 -1.84 14.09
C LYS A 362 13.29 -3.06 14.89
N VAL A 363 13.41 -4.23 14.27
CA VAL A 363 13.94 -5.45 14.89
C VAL A 363 15.37 -5.23 15.35
N MET A 364 16.24 -4.69 14.48
CA MET A 364 17.64 -4.41 14.83
C MET A 364 17.75 -3.43 16.01
N SER A 365 16.90 -2.40 16.06
CA SER A 365 16.85 -1.46 17.20
C SER A 365 16.44 -2.16 18.50
N GLY A 366 15.47 -3.09 18.44
CA GLY A 366 15.07 -3.89 19.59
C GLY A 366 16.20 -4.79 20.10
N VAL A 367 16.93 -5.43 19.20
CA VAL A 367 18.10 -6.25 19.53
C VAL A 367 19.20 -5.38 20.17
N GLU A 368 19.53 -4.25 19.58
CA GLU A 368 20.54 -3.31 20.13
C GLU A 368 20.16 -2.79 21.51
N THR A 369 18.87 -2.63 21.82
CA THR A 369 18.40 -2.24 23.15
C THR A 369 18.68 -3.33 24.18
N LYS A 370 18.51 -4.61 23.82
CA LYS A 370 18.70 -5.74 24.71
C LYS A 370 20.14 -6.23 24.75
N SER A 371 20.83 -6.24 23.60
CA SER A 371 22.22 -6.69 23.41
C SER A 371 23.01 -5.61 22.65
N PRO A 372 23.47 -4.54 23.35
CA PRO A 372 24.14 -3.42 22.73
C PRO A 372 25.42 -3.82 21.98
N GLY A 373 25.53 -3.37 20.75
CA GLY A 373 26.69 -3.61 19.88
C GLY A 373 26.63 -4.90 19.05
N TYR A 374 25.50 -5.62 19.07
CA TYR A 374 25.39 -6.84 18.28
C TYR A 374 25.53 -6.58 16.77
N TYR A 375 24.80 -5.59 16.23
CA TYR A 375 24.92 -5.20 14.82
C TYR A 375 25.91 -4.06 14.60
N THR A 376 26.29 -3.31 15.65
CA THR A 376 27.05 -2.07 15.50
C THR A 376 28.54 -2.21 15.85
N ARG A 377 28.96 -3.25 16.58
CA ARG A 377 30.39 -3.52 16.83
C ARG A 377 31.05 -4.01 15.56
N GLY A 378 32.00 -3.19 15.04
CA GLY A 378 32.84 -3.55 13.89
C GLY A 378 32.26 -3.18 12.51
N VAL A 379 31.05 -2.69 12.43
CA VAL A 379 30.49 -2.24 11.14
C VAL A 379 30.89 -0.77 10.90
N ARG A 380 31.93 -0.57 10.14
CA ARG A 380 32.36 0.77 9.65
C ARG A 380 31.71 1.13 8.31
N GLU A 381 31.07 0.19 7.64
CA GLU A 381 30.60 0.35 6.28
C GLU A 381 29.09 0.57 6.21
N LYS A 382 28.67 1.31 5.19
CA LYS A 382 27.27 1.47 4.82
C LYS A 382 26.66 0.11 4.51
N VAL A 383 25.54 -0.19 5.13
CA VAL A 383 24.73 -1.31 4.72
C VAL A 383 23.98 -0.85 3.46
N SER A 384 24.56 -1.11 2.28
CA SER A 384 23.89 -0.81 1.04
C SER A 384 22.73 -1.78 0.84
N ASP A 385 21.57 -1.23 0.61
CA ASP A 385 20.37 -2.03 0.33
C ASP A 385 20.25 -2.30 -1.18
N ARG A 386 19.67 -3.44 -1.51
CA ARG A 386 19.42 -3.83 -2.89
C ARG A 386 18.51 -2.79 -3.58
N LYS A 387 18.81 -2.46 -4.85
CA LYS A 387 17.91 -1.73 -5.76
C LYS A 387 17.53 -0.29 -5.37
N GLY A 388 18.50 0.53 -5.03
CA GLY A 388 18.29 1.98 -4.89
C GLY A 388 17.80 2.43 -3.51
N PHE A 389 17.74 1.53 -2.54
CA PHE A 389 17.64 1.88 -1.12
C PHE A 389 19.04 1.93 -0.50
N ASP A 390 19.31 2.96 0.28
CA ASP A 390 20.53 3.09 1.06
C ASP A 390 20.19 3.55 2.49
N THR A 391 21.14 3.41 3.40
CA THR A 391 20.96 3.78 4.80
C THR A 391 22.03 4.76 5.22
N ASP A 392 21.61 5.97 5.55
CA ASP A 392 22.44 6.98 6.17
C ASP A 392 22.35 6.92 7.70
N ARG A 393 23.44 7.23 8.37
CA ARG A 393 23.52 7.24 9.83
C ARG A 393 23.87 8.62 10.35
N ILE A 394 23.05 9.11 11.26
CA ILE A 394 23.28 10.35 12.00
C ILE A 394 23.55 9.99 13.46
N VAL A 395 24.61 10.53 14.02
CA VAL A 395 24.94 10.38 15.44
C VAL A 395 24.46 11.64 16.16
N PHE A 396 23.61 11.44 17.15
CA PHE A 396 23.07 12.51 17.98
C PHE A 396 23.81 12.60 19.30
N ARG A 397 23.88 13.80 19.88
CA ARG A 397 24.16 14.01 21.29
C ARG A 397 22.87 13.67 22.09
N ASP A 398 23.02 13.40 23.37
CA ASP A 398 21.90 12.93 24.21
C ASP A 398 20.71 13.92 24.25
N ASP A 399 20.98 15.22 24.28
CA ASP A 399 19.99 16.28 24.22
C ASP A 399 19.30 16.37 22.84
N GLU A 400 20.03 16.23 21.76
CA GLU A 400 19.52 16.24 20.39
C GLU A 400 18.63 15.04 20.09
N LEU A 401 18.95 13.87 20.63
CA LEU A 401 18.20 12.65 20.42
C LEU A 401 16.78 12.76 20.97
N SER A 402 16.64 13.30 22.19
CA SER A 402 15.32 13.51 22.81
C SER A 402 14.44 14.44 21.96
N TYR A 403 15.03 15.50 21.41
CA TYR A 403 14.34 16.45 20.56
C TYR A 403 13.95 15.84 19.21
N ALA A 404 14.87 15.10 18.57
CA ALA A 404 14.63 14.43 17.28
C ALA A 404 13.52 13.36 17.36
N LEU A 405 13.42 12.67 18.49
CA LEU A 405 12.34 11.71 18.75
C LEU A 405 11.01 12.39 19.03
N GLY A 406 11.01 13.43 19.89
CA GLY A 406 9.80 14.05 20.41
C GLY A 406 8.99 13.12 21.33
N LYS A 407 7.92 13.65 21.89
CA LYS A 407 7.03 12.87 22.77
C LYS A 407 6.44 11.66 22.02
N GLU A 408 6.67 10.47 22.54
CA GLU A 408 6.19 9.19 21.96
C GLU A 408 6.61 8.97 20.49
N GLY A 409 7.74 9.57 20.07
CA GLY A 409 8.24 9.47 18.71
C GLY A 409 7.50 10.34 17.68
N ALA A 410 6.74 11.34 18.14
CA ALA A 410 5.92 12.18 17.25
C ALA A 410 6.76 12.98 16.24
N THR A 411 7.92 13.54 16.67
CA THR A 411 8.82 14.28 15.78
C THR A 411 9.43 13.34 14.74
N ARG A 412 9.89 12.17 15.15
CA ARG A 412 10.40 11.14 14.25
C ARG A 412 9.37 10.79 13.17
N LYS A 413 8.11 10.51 13.55
CA LYS A 413 7.02 10.20 12.60
C LYS A 413 6.77 11.34 11.61
N LYS A 414 6.83 12.60 12.06
CA LYS A 414 6.71 13.76 11.16
C LYS A 414 7.85 13.81 10.13
N LEU A 415 9.08 13.52 10.57
CA LEU A 415 10.25 13.47 9.68
C LEU A 415 10.11 12.35 8.64
N GLU A 416 9.65 11.17 9.04
CA GLU A 416 9.37 10.05 8.13
C GLU A 416 8.33 10.41 7.05
N VAL A 417 7.25 11.08 7.45
CA VAL A 417 6.21 11.51 6.51
C VAL A 417 6.73 12.58 5.55
N ALA A 418 7.43 13.58 6.08
CA ALA A 418 7.91 14.71 5.27
C ALA A 418 9.03 14.32 4.29
N SER A 419 9.96 13.46 4.72
CA SER A 419 11.10 13.04 3.91
C SER A 419 10.83 11.83 3.01
N GLY A 420 9.80 11.06 3.33
CA GLY A 420 9.57 9.76 2.72
C GLY A 420 10.58 8.68 3.14
N ALA A 421 11.55 8.98 4.01
CA ALA A 421 12.54 8.03 4.51
C ALA A 421 12.05 7.32 5.79
N ASN A 422 12.49 6.08 6.01
CA ASN A 422 12.27 5.39 7.28
C ASN A 422 13.35 5.83 8.28
N THR A 423 12.97 6.14 9.52
CA THR A 423 13.89 6.52 10.59
C THR A 423 13.74 5.61 11.79
N VAL A 424 14.85 5.06 12.27
CA VAL A 424 14.89 4.19 13.44
C VAL A 424 16.01 4.63 14.37
N GLN A 425 15.70 4.70 15.66
CA GLN A 425 16.68 5.00 16.69
C GLN A 425 17.52 3.75 17.00
N ARG A 426 18.84 3.92 17.06
CA ARG A 426 19.74 2.95 17.67
C ARG A 426 20.34 3.59 18.92
N ILE A 427 20.25 2.94 20.06
CA ILE A 427 20.88 3.37 21.30
C ILE A 427 22.28 2.79 21.30
N HIS A 428 23.31 3.66 21.20
CA HIS A 428 24.68 3.28 21.49
C HIS A 428 24.96 3.52 22.97
N PRO A 429 25.51 2.58 23.71
CA PRO A 429 26.10 2.91 24.97
C PRO A 429 27.25 3.86 24.68
N VAL A 430 27.19 5.08 25.21
CA VAL A 430 28.30 6.02 25.20
C VAL A 430 29.44 5.31 25.93
N ALA A 431 30.56 5.04 25.24
CA ALA A 431 31.77 4.62 25.92
C ALA A 431 32.14 5.74 26.90
N PRO A 432 32.39 5.42 28.18
CA PRO A 432 32.80 6.47 29.12
C PRO A 432 33.99 7.16 28.55
N VAL A 433 33.91 8.48 28.37
CA VAL A 433 35.04 9.32 28.03
C VAL A 433 36.08 9.13 29.14
N SER A 434 37.12 8.41 28.86
CA SER A 434 38.28 8.31 29.77
C SER A 434 38.79 9.72 29.99
N ALA A 435 38.51 10.28 31.16
CA ALA A 435 39.09 11.52 31.60
C ALA A 435 40.64 11.31 31.64
N SER A 436 41.32 11.78 30.62
CA SER A 436 42.77 11.90 30.66
C SER A 436 43.11 12.93 31.74
N ARG A 437 43.48 12.43 32.93
CA ARG A 437 44.12 13.25 33.95
C ARG A 437 45.48 13.68 33.39
N ASN A 438 45.58 14.85 32.83
CA ASN A 438 46.82 15.57 32.69
C ASN A 438 47.21 16.09 34.08
N SER A 439 47.98 15.29 34.78
CA SER A 439 48.72 15.76 35.95
C SER A 439 49.96 16.59 35.47
N HIS A 440 49.76 17.88 35.36
CA HIS A 440 50.93 18.80 35.31
C HIS A 440 51.50 18.89 36.72
N HIS A 441 52.65 18.19 36.92
CA HIS A 441 53.55 18.47 38.01
C HIS A 441 54.20 19.81 37.74
N ILE A 442 53.84 20.85 38.49
CA ILE A 442 54.61 22.07 38.66
C ILE A 442 55.57 21.83 39.81
N GLY A 443 56.79 21.59 39.49
CA GLY A 443 57.92 21.61 40.49
C GLY A 443 58.24 23.04 40.89
N CYS A 444 58.00 23.41 42.15
CA CYS A 444 58.59 24.55 42.80
C CYS A 444 59.95 24.11 43.45
N SER A 445 61.04 24.56 42.92
CA SER A 445 62.32 24.56 43.61
C SER A 445 62.44 25.86 44.37
N ALA A 446 62.58 25.78 45.69
CA ALA A 446 62.92 26.86 46.56
C ALA A 446 64.48 26.89 46.71
N SER A 447 65.08 28.04 46.55
CA SER A 447 66.35 28.46 47.16
C SER A 447 66.16 29.86 47.69
#